data_5967c875ffa60fe4dc9ec85235153755
#
_entry.id   5967c875ffa60fe4dc9ec85235153755
#
_cell.length_a   1.000
_cell.length_b   1.000
_cell.length_c   1.000
_cell.angle_alpha   90.00
_cell.angle_beta   90.00
_cell.angle_gamma   90.00
#
_symmetry.space_group_name_H-M   'P 1'
#
loop_
_entity.id
_entity.type
_entity.pdbx_description
1 polymer ?
#
loop_
_entity_poly.entity_id
_entity_poly.type
_entity_poly.pdbx_seq_one_letter_code
_entity_poly.pdbx_strand_id
1 'polypeptide(L)'
;MSEKKENIFVRLGKTLWRWCKRMFLGASKELSDEEIFAVEALESPSRLAVKTFFRRKLAVAALVILVALFLFVFIGSALIPIDVNFEDANQANIAPLYSMRNVPGGLKNDIVNIGGYSNFTLGVDSKHNLYVWGSSRDALSRADFKNYPDILKNGNVYMAAAGADHCIAVTMDGKLVGWGNNTRAQYGKSEQLNADDPVIFWPEEFAENGIPDLSKVECLVAGYQASAMVVDGKLYMWGNKNACLNMESAMRVAEESGKRVAKVALTNNYCVLLMEDGSVISPDNQLKGESADSSSGKNVPNLLSYLGSRKVADIVATKSCFVFLTESGEVLVQGAARYGENKINLPATERATGISAGSFHIAATTESGKAYIWGDNAKGQCNLSGRNADTVYTGSYQTYLVSKEGKLLSSCGLKGYLFGTDGKGRDTFTRIVHGGKMTMTIGAVAVIVSTVIAMIVGCLSG
;
A
#
# COMPACT_ATOMS: atom_id res chain seq x y z
N MET A 1 17.83 -40.32 22.96
CA MET A 1 17.86 -39.07 23.71
C MET A 1 18.53 -38.03 22.82
N SER A 2 17.73 -37.13 22.25
CA SER A 2 18.20 -36.09 21.34
C SER A 2 18.40 -34.80 22.16
N GLU A 3 19.65 -34.40 22.38
CA GLU A 3 19.97 -33.08 22.93
C GLU A 3 19.58 -32.01 21.94
N LYS A 4 18.54 -31.23 22.32
CA LYS A 4 18.17 -30.00 21.62
C LYS A 4 19.34 -29.01 21.73
N LYS A 5 20.05 -28.79 20.64
CA LYS A 5 21.02 -27.67 20.51
C LYS A 5 20.28 -26.35 20.76
N GLU A 6 20.53 -25.75 21.91
CA GLU A 6 20.00 -24.41 22.25
C GLU A 6 20.49 -23.39 21.24
N ASN A 7 19.57 -22.60 20.70
CA ASN A 7 19.85 -21.63 19.66
C ASN A 7 20.91 -20.61 20.13
N ILE A 8 21.94 -20.38 19.32
CA ILE A 8 23.08 -19.52 19.63
C ILE A 8 22.67 -18.12 20.12
N PHE A 9 21.59 -17.57 19.58
CA PHE A 9 21.02 -16.28 19.98
C PHE A 9 20.42 -16.32 21.40
N VAL A 10 19.79 -17.42 21.82
CA VAL A 10 19.27 -17.60 23.16
C VAL A 10 20.40 -17.70 24.18
N ARG A 11 21.49 -18.35 23.81
CA ARG A 11 22.69 -18.51 24.65
C ARG A 11 23.42 -17.18 24.82
N LEU A 12 23.57 -16.41 23.74
CA LEU A 12 24.09 -15.04 23.76
C LEU A 12 23.18 -14.10 24.60
N GLY A 13 21.89 -14.17 24.44
CA GLY A 13 20.91 -13.39 25.23
C GLY A 13 20.98 -13.69 26.73
N LYS A 14 21.06 -14.99 27.12
CA LYS A 14 21.23 -15.40 28.51
C LYS A 14 22.59 -14.98 29.10
N THR A 15 23.65 -14.95 28.29
CA THR A 15 24.96 -14.51 28.72
C THR A 15 25.01 -12.99 28.90
N LEU A 16 24.43 -12.24 27.96
CA LEU A 16 24.28 -10.78 28.06
C LEU A 16 23.40 -10.40 29.26
N TRP A 17 22.28 -11.10 29.46
CA TRP A 17 21.39 -10.87 30.61
C TRP A 17 22.08 -11.14 31.96
N ARG A 18 22.87 -12.23 32.09
CA ARG A 18 23.64 -12.51 33.28
C ARG A 18 24.72 -11.47 33.51
N TRP A 19 25.37 -11.01 32.45
CA TRP A 19 26.38 -9.94 32.49
C TRP A 19 25.76 -8.60 32.89
N CYS A 20 24.65 -8.21 32.29
CA CYS A 20 23.86 -7.04 32.69
C CYS A 20 23.37 -7.12 34.15
N LYS A 21 22.83 -8.30 34.57
CA LYS A 21 22.40 -8.49 35.95
C LYS A 21 23.54 -8.36 36.96
N ARG A 22 24.73 -8.86 36.65
CA ARG A 22 25.94 -8.65 37.48
C ARG A 22 26.37 -7.18 37.51
N MET A 23 26.27 -6.46 36.41
CA MET A 23 26.63 -5.05 36.31
C MET A 23 25.64 -4.13 37.11
N PHE A 24 24.33 -4.41 37.03
CA PHE A 24 23.31 -3.56 37.65
C PHE A 24 22.95 -3.94 39.09
N LEU A 25 23.15 -5.20 39.50
CA LEU A 25 22.75 -5.73 40.81
C LEU A 25 23.96 -6.24 41.65
N GLY A 26 25.14 -6.24 41.13
CA GLY A 26 26.33 -6.57 41.89
C GLY A 26 26.64 -5.49 42.94
N ALA A 27 26.59 -5.85 44.23
CA ALA A 27 26.95 -4.96 45.30
C ALA A 27 28.43 -4.55 45.12
N SER A 28 28.68 -3.28 44.91
CA SER A 28 30.01 -2.73 44.94
C SER A 28 30.46 -2.75 46.40
N LYS A 29 31.43 -3.60 46.72
CA LYS A 29 32.18 -3.46 47.98
C LYS A 29 32.94 -2.15 47.84
N GLU A 30 32.60 -1.15 48.66
CA GLU A 30 33.40 0.07 48.74
C GLU A 30 34.77 -0.33 49.34
N LEU A 31 35.83 -0.22 48.56
CA LEU A 31 37.20 -0.38 49.00
C LEU A 31 37.56 0.85 49.79
N SER A 32 38.31 0.68 50.89
CA SER A 32 38.87 1.81 51.64
C SER A 32 39.88 2.58 50.78
N ASP A 33 40.10 3.86 51.08
CA ASP A 33 41.05 4.72 50.35
C ASP A 33 42.46 4.13 50.33
N GLU A 34 42.87 3.40 51.39
CA GLU A 34 44.18 2.71 51.48
C GLU A 34 44.29 1.54 50.52
N GLU A 35 43.20 0.75 50.31
CA GLU A 35 43.15 -0.31 49.32
C GLU A 35 43.16 0.21 47.88
N ILE A 36 42.63 1.43 47.65
CA ILE A 36 42.66 2.09 46.36
C ILE A 36 44.07 2.52 46.00
N PHE A 37 44.81 3.15 46.94
CA PHE A 37 46.21 3.55 46.75
C PHE A 37 47.14 2.38 46.53
N ALA A 38 46.99 1.26 47.22
CA ALA A 38 47.79 0.07 47.06
C ALA A 38 47.59 -0.60 45.67
N VAL A 39 46.37 -0.55 45.11
CA VAL A 39 46.06 -1.10 43.78
C VAL A 39 46.55 -0.16 42.66
N GLU A 40 46.55 1.17 42.88
CA GLU A 40 47.03 2.16 41.91
C GLU A 40 48.58 2.06 41.71
N ALA A 41 49.33 1.68 42.73
CA ALA A 41 50.79 1.50 42.63
C ALA A 41 51.25 0.28 41.80
N LEU A 42 50.34 -0.66 41.53
CA LEU A 42 50.65 -1.97 40.87
C LEU A 42 50.00 -2.12 39.48
N GLU A 43 49.02 -1.32 39.10
CA GLU A 43 48.33 -1.43 37.79
C GLU A 43 48.78 -0.33 36.82
N SER A 44 48.86 -0.66 35.51
CA SER A 44 49.17 0.37 34.51
C SER A 44 48.05 1.37 34.39
N PRO A 45 48.34 2.68 34.14
CA PRO A 45 47.35 3.76 34.07
C PRO A 45 46.17 3.44 33.14
N SER A 46 46.40 2.78 32.03
CA SER A 46 45.35 2.34 31.07
C SER A 46 44.38 1.30 31.66
N ARG A 47 44.95 0.36 32.46
CA ARG A 47 44.13 -0.68 33.11
C ARG A 47 43.23 -0.10 34.20
N LEU A 48 43.79 0.83 34.94
CA LEU A 48 43.05 1.57 35.98
C LEU A 48 41.93 2.43 35.38
N ALA A 49 42.17 3.14 34.28
CA ALA A 49 41.18 3.93 33.58
C ALA A 49 40.00 3.06 33.08
N VAL A 50 40.29 1.90 32.47
CA VAL A 50 39.26 0.95 32.03
C VAL A 50 38.46 0.39 33.21
N LYS A 51 39.11 0.01 34.31
CA LYS A 51 38.45 -0.50 35.50
C LYS A 51 37.55 0.55 36.17
N THR A 52 38.03 1.81 36.27
CA THR A 52 37.25 2.94 36.78
C THR A 52 36.06 3.29 35.91
N PHE A 53 36.22 3.24 34.56
CA PHE A 53 35.14 3.42 33.61
C PHE A 53 34.03 2.42 33.83
N PHE A 54 34.36 1.12 33.90
CA PHE A 54 33.36 0.04 34.09
C PHE A 54 32.71 0.04 35.49
N ARG A 55 33.29 0.70 36.49
CA ARG A 55 32.68 0.91 37.79
C ARG A 55 31.55 1.98 37.74
N ARG A 56 31.64 2.93 36.82
CA ARG A 56 30.64 4.01 36.69
C ARG A 56 29.42 3.50 35.90
N LYS A 57 28.33 3.14 36.58
CA LYS A 57 27.09 2.57 35.98
C LYS A 57 26.54 3.43 34.83
N LEU A 58 26.54 4.76 34.99
CA LEU A 58 26.09 5.70 33.96
C LEU A 58 26.98 5.68 32.71
N ALA A 59 28.30 5.59 32.86
CA ALA A 59 29.22 5.53 31.74
C ALA A 59 29.05 4.22 30.94
N VAL A 60 28.86 3.10 31.66
CA VAL A 60 28.58 1.81 31.03
C VAL A 60 27.23 1.83 30.33
N ALA A 61 26.19 2.39 30.94
CA ALA A 61 24.87 2.54 30.29
C ALA A 61 24.97 3.38 29.02
N ALA A 62 25.68 4.50 29.06
CA ALA A 62 25.91 5.35 27.87
C ALA A 62 26.66 4.60 26.76
N LEU A 63 27.70 3.82 27.11
CA LEU A 63 28.42 3.00 26.14
C LEU A 63 27.53 1.93 25.51
N VAL A 64 26.71 1.26 26.32
CA VAL A 64 25.77 0.22 25.82
C VAL A 64 24.77 0.82 24.86
N ILE A 65 24.20 2.01 25.20
CA ILE A 65 23.26 2.73 24.32
C ILE A 65 23.96 3.14 23.02
N LEU A 66 25.18 3.67 23.10
CA LEU A 66 25.96 4.09 21.94
C LEU A 66 26.22 2.91 21.00
N VAL A 67 26.72 1.79 21.54
CA VAL A 67 26.96 0.56 20.77
C VAL A 67 25.68 0.01 20.16
N ALA A 68 24.59 0.01 20.93
CA ALA A 68 23.28 -0.41 20.43
C ALA A 68 22.80 0.46 19.26
N LEU A 69 22.97 1.78 19.34
CA LEU A 69 22.64 2.70 18.26
C LEU A 69 23.51 2.49 17.02
N PHE A 70 24.83 2.28 17.19
CA PHE A 70 25.70 1.92 16.07
C PHE A 70 25.26 0.63 15.41
N LEU A 71 25.05 -0.44 16.17
CA LEU A 71 24.60 -1.73 15.63
C LEU A 71 23.25 -1.60 14.93
N PHE A 72 22.28 -0.87 15.53
CA PHE A 72 20.97 -0.62 14.93
C PHE A 72 21.09 0.08 13.58
N VAL A 73 21.88 1.13 13.49
CA VAL A 73 22.02 1.94 12.28
C VAL A 73 22.81 1.22 11.20
N PHE A 74 23.94 0.57 11.53
CA PHE A 74 24.80 -0.09 10.54
C PHE A 74 24.21 -1.42 10.06
N ILE A 75 23.71 -2.24 10.96
CA ILE A 75 23.05 -3.51 10.61
C ILE A 75 21.68 -3.21 9.95
N GLY A 76 20.91 -2.29 10.51
CA GLY A 76 19.62 -1.89 9.95
C GLY A 76 19.73 -1.37 8.52
N SER A 77 20.72 -0.51 8.23
CA SER A 77 20.95 -0.01 6.87
C SER A 77 21.42 -1.07 5.88
N ALA A 78 22.00 -2.17 6.35
CA ALA A 78 22.36 -3.30 5.50
C ALA A 78 21.17 -4.25 5.21
N LEU A 79 20.22 -4.34 6.15
CA LEU A 79 19.08 -5.23 6.04
C LEU A 79 17.85 -4.56 5.39
N ILE A 80 17.72 -3.23 5.51
CA ILE A 80 16.57 -2.47 4.99
C ILE A 80 17.03 -1.74 3.73
N PRO A 81 16.58 -2.14 2.53
CA PRO A 81 16.91 -1.43 1.31
C PRO A 81 16.25 -0.05 1.29
N ILE A 82 16.91 0.93 0.69
CA ILE A 82 16.38 2.28 0.46
C ILE A 82 16.44 2.61 -1.03
N ASP A 83 15.31 3.04 -1.58
CA ASP A 83 15.29 3.82 -2.82
C ASP A 83 15.32 5.31 -2.45
N VAL A 84 16.44 5.96 -2.81
CA VAL A 84 16.67 7.37 -2.48
C VAL A 84 15.73 8.28 -3.27
N ASN A 85 15.35 7.87 -4.47
CA ASN A 85 14.52 8.63 -5.40
C ASN A 85 13.02 8.32 -5.24
N PHE A 86 12.66 7.36 -4.37
CA PHE A 86 11.26 7.01 -4.16
C PHE A 86 10.48 8.20 -3.58
N GLU A 87 9.43 8.59 -4.29
CA GLU A 87 8.44 9.58 -3.86
C GLU A 87 7.05 9.06 -4.27
N ASP A 88 6.10 9.10 -3.35
CA ASP A 88 4.70 8.75 -3.62
C ASP A 88 3.78 9.73 -2.88
N ALA A 89 3.24 10.68 -3.62
CA ALA A 89 2.34 11.70 -3.07
C ALA A 89 1.12 11.10 -2.37
N ASN A 90 0.63 9.93 -2.82
CA ASN A 90 -0.51 9.25 -2.21
C ASN A 90 -0.19 8.67 -0.81
N GLN A 91 1.10 8.49 -0.50
CA GLN A 91 1.57 8.01 0.80
C GLN A 91 2.12 9.15 1.68
N ALA A 92 1.92 10.42 1.30
CA ALA A 92 2.43 11.56 2.04
C ALA A 92 1.72 11.73 3.40
N ASN A 93 2.51 12.06 4.44
CA ASN A 93 2.03 12.40 5.78
C ASN A 93 1.17 11.31 6.46
N ILE A 94 1.40 10.04 6.16
CA ILE A 94 0.76 8.93 6.88
C ILE A 94 1.26 8.93 8.32
N ALA A 95 0.34 8.91 9.28
CA ALA A 95 0.68 8.87 10.69
C ALA A 95 1.41 7.58 11.10
N PRO A 96 2.22 7.60 12.17
CA PRO A 96 2.86 6.40 12.71
C PRO A 96 1.87 5.32 13.10
N LEU A 97 2.30 4.05 12.98
CA LEU A 97 1.60 2.85 13.45
C LEU A 97 0.24 2.54 12.78
N TYR A 98 -0.17 3.27 11.74
CA TYR A 98 -1.36 2.88 10.99
C TYR A 98 -1.16 1.54 10.29
N SER A 99 -2.11 0.61 10.54
CA SER A 99 -2.14 -0.68 9.85
C SER A 99 -2.89 -0.55 8.54
N MET A 100 -2.18 -0.77 7.42
CA MET A 100 -2.73 -0.65 6.07
C MET A 100 -3.20 -1.99 5.48
N ARG A 101 -2.71 -3.11 6.02
CA ARG A 101 -2.96 -4.46 5.51
C ARG A 101 -3.97 -5.25 6.34
N ASN A 102 -4.08 -4.95 7.62
CA ASN A 102 -4.89 -5.78 8.52
C ASN A 102 -6.37 -5.52 8.30
N VAL A 103 -7.06 -6.52 7.76
CA VAL A 103 -8.52 -6.51 7.59
C VAL A 103 -9.19 -6.45 8.98
N PRO A 104 -10.22 -5.62 9.16
CA PRO A 104 -10.99 -5.55 10.40
C PRO A 104 -11.56 -6.91 10.81
N GLY A 105 -11.61 -7.18 12.15
CA GLY A 105 -12.01 -8.47 12.67
C GLY A 105 -13.39 -8.95 12.21
N GLY A 106 -14.36 -8.02 12.12
CA GLY A 106 -15.71 -8.32 11.64
C GLY A 106 -15.77 -8.79 10.19
N LEU A 107 -14.86 -8.26 9.34
CA LEU A 107 -14.84 -8.60 7.91
C LEU A 107 -14.04 -9.87 7.59
N LYS A 108 -13.10 -10.31 8.44
CA LYS A 108 -12.15 -11.40 8.12
C LYS A 108 -12.77 -12.73 7.71
N ASN A 109 -13.96 -13.02 8.17
CA ASN A 109 -14.64 -14.31 7.94
C ASN A 109 -15.86 -14.18 7.00
N ASP A 110 -16.10 -13.00 6.46
CA ASP A 110 -17.29 -12.71 5.66
C ASP A 110 -17.01 -11.57 4.67
N ILE A 111 -16.07 -11.81 3.77
CA ILE A 111 -15.64 -10.84 2.75
C ILE A 111 -16.46 -11.05 1.48
N VAL A 112 -17.25 -10.07 1.11
CA VAL A 112 -17.94 -10.02 -0.19
C VAL A 112 -17.12 -9.22 -1.19
N ASN A 113 -16.55 -8.10 -0.77
CA ASN A 113 -15.71 -7.26 -1.62
C ASN A 113 -14.63 -6.55 -0.81
N ILE A 114 -13.47 -6.32 -1.42
CA ILE A 114 -12.40 -5.45 -0.95
C ILE A 114 -11.90 -4.63 -2.13
N GLY A 115 -11.74 -3.31 -1.92
CA GLY A 115 -11.15 -2.42 -2.91
C GLY A 115 -10.38 -1.29 -2.25
N GLY A 116 -9.33 -0.80 -2.92
CA GLY A 116 -8.55 0.32 -2.43
C GLY A 116 -7.78 0.99 -3.56
N TYR A 117 -7.60 2.30 -3.48
CA TYR A 117 -6.92 3.04 -4.54
C TYR A 117 -5.67 3.78 -4.06
N SER A 118 -5.69 4.35 -2.86
CA SER A 118 -4.60 5.16 -2.31
C SER A 118 -4.00 4.52 -1.04
N ASN A 119 -4.13 5.18 0.08
CA ASN A 119 -3.55 4.76 1.37
C ASN A 119 -4.59 4.14 2.33
N PHE A 120 -5.77 3.89 1.84
CA PHE A 120 -6.85 3.22 2.57
C PHE A 120 -7.49 2.13 1.71
N THR A 121 -8.23 1.26 2.37
CA THR A 121 -8.96 0.16 1.76
C THR A 121 -10.35 0.12 2.38
N LEU A 122 -11.34 -0.23 1.59
CA LEU A 122 -12.69 -0.50 2.06
C LEU A 122 -13.10 -1.94 1.72
N GLY A 123 -14.10 -2.44 2.42
CA GLY A 123 -14.68 -3.75 2.16
C GLY A 123 -16.10 -3.84 2.71
N VAL A 124 -16.86 -4.76 2.15
CA VAL A 124 -18.26 -5.01 2.50
C VAL A 124 -18.43 -6.48 2.85
N ASP A 125 -19.19 -6.78 3.90
CA ASP A 125 -19.58 -8.14 4.29
C ASP A 125 -20.95 -8.56 3.70
N SER A 126 -21.34 -9.81 3.90
CA SER A 126 -22.63 -10.34 3.43
C SER A 126 -23.84 -9.71 4.14
N LYS A 127 -23.62 -9.04 5.26
CA LYS A 127 -24.65 -8.28 5.99
C LYS A 127 -24.69 -6.82 5.56
N HIS A 128 -24.01 -6.48 4.48
CA HIS A 128 -23.95 -5.12 3.92
C HIS A 128 -23.32 -4.06 4.84
N ASN A 129 -22.47 -4.48 5.80
CA ASN A 129 -21.69 -3.56 6.62
C ASN A 129 -20.46 -3.08 5.86
N LEU A 130 -20.19 -1.77 5.93
CA LEU A 130 -19.01 -1.14 5.37
C LEU A 130 -17.87 -1.12 6.40
N TYR A 131 -16.69 -1.52 5.98
CA TYR A 131 -15.44 -1.44 6.74
C TYR A 131 -14.45 -0.59 5.99
N VAL A 132 -13.77 0.33 6.69
CA VAL A 132 -12.71 1.17 6.14
C VAL A 132 -11.48 1.07 7.04
N TRP A 133 -10.31 0.76 6.47
CA TRP A 133 -9.06 0.65 7.20
C TRP A 133 -7.88 1.25 6.40
N GLY A 134 -6.72 1.35 7.03
CA GLY A 134 -5.56 2.03 6.50
C GLY A 134 -5.45 3.45 7.05
N SER A 135 -4.89 4.39 6.30
CA SER A 135 -4.87 5.79 6.69
C SER A 135 -6.29 6.37 6.66
N SER A 136 -6.62 7.15 7.70
CA SER A 136 -7.94 7.78 7.75
C SER A 136 -8.05 9.03 6.87
N ARG A 137 -6.92 9.60 6.47
CA ARG A 137 -6.89 10.88 5.77
C ARG A 137 -6.17 10.78 4.44
N ASP A 138 -6.75 11.41 3.45
CA ASP A 138 -6.04 11.72 2.22
C ASP A 138 -4.96 12.77 2.46
N ALA A 139 -3.79 12.57 1.84
CA ALA A 139 -2.63 13.45 2.00
C ALA A 139 -2.86 14.86 1.44
N LEU A 140 -3.67 14.97 0.39
CA LEU A 140 -3.88 16.20 -0.37
C LEU A 140 -5.11 16.98 0.12
N SER A 141 -6.26 16.31 0.28
CA SER A 141 -7.53 16.94 0.60
C SER A 141 -7.87 16.96 2.09
N ARG A 142 -7.12 16.22 2.91
CA ARG A 142 -7.41 16.00 4.34
C ARG A 142 -8.76 15.33 4.63
N ALA A 143 -9.41 14.75 3.62
CA ALA A 143 -10.64 14.01 3.78
C ALA A 143 -10.44 12.81 4.72
N ASP A 144 -11.39 12.61 5.65
CA ASP A 144 -11.38 11.48 6.58
C ASP A 144 -12.28 10.37 6.07
N PHE A 145 -11.69 9.34 5.47
CA PHE A 145 -12.44 8.22 4.89
C PHE A 145 -13.08 7.29 5.91
N LYS A 146 -12.60 7.29 7.17
CA LYS A 146 -13.18 6.47 8.25
C LYS A 146 -14.41 7.12 8.87
N ASN A 147 -14.56 8.42 8.71
CA ASN A 147 -15.76 9.15 9.10
C ASN A 147 -16.74 9.20 7.92
N TYR A 148 -17.21 8.02 7.53
CA TYR A 148 -18.21 7.91 6.45
C TYR A 148 -19.62 8.22 6.96
N PRO A 149 -20.55 8.63 6.05
CA PRO A 149 -21.89 9.06 6.40
C PRO A 149 -22.71 8.02 7.17
N ASP A 150 -23.54 8.49 8.11
CA ASP A 150 -24.37 7.60 8.96
C ASP A 150 -25.35 6.75 8.16
N ILE A 151 -25.80 7.22 7.01
CA ILE A 151 -26.66 6.46 6.10
C ILE A 151 -26.03 5.15 5.62
N LEU A 152 -24.68 5.04 5.62
CA LEU A 152 -23.95 3.84 5.22
C LEU A 152 -23.69 2.87 6.38
N LYS A 153 -24.16 3.18 7.60
CA LYS A 153 -24.02 2.32 8.77
C LYS A 153 -25.13 1.26 8.85
N ASN A 154 -24.95 0.31 9.75
CA ASN A 154 -25.97 -0.69 10.10
C ASN A 154 -26.43 -1.59 8.94
N GLY A 155 -25.49 -2.01 8.07
CA GLY A 155 -25.82 -2.95 7.00
C GLY A 155 -26.55 -2.31 5.82
N ASN A 156 -26.30 -1.05 5.52
CA ASN A 156 -26.99 -0.31 4.45
C ASN A 156 -26.09 -0.05 3.23
N VAL A 157 -25.14 -0.95 2.90
CA VAL A 157 -24.27 -0.79 1.73
C VAL A 157 -24.43 -1.95 0.77
N TYR A 158 -25.01 -1.69 -0.40
CA TYR A 158 -25.09 -2.67 -1.48
C TYR A 158 -23.75 -2.85 -2.18
N MET A 159 -23.14 -1.75 -2.63
CA MET A 159 -21.86 -1.72 -3.32
C MET A 159 -21.07 -0.47 -2.93
N ALA A 160 -19.74 -0.57 -2.82
CA ALA A 160 -18.88 0.58 -2.52
C ALA A 160 -17.59 0.53 -3.34
N ALA A 161 -17.07 1.71 -3.70
CA ALA A 161 -15.83 1.87 -4.43
C ALA A 161 -14.96 2.98 -3.83
N ALA A 162 -13.64 2.73 -3.80
CA ALA A 162 -12.62 3.66 -3.32
C ALA A 162 -11.87 4.29 -4.50
N GLY A 163 -11.87 5.62 -4.56
CA GLY A 163 -11.02 6.41 -5.43
C GLY A 163 -9.76 6.91 -4.73
N ALA A 164 -9.01 7.80 -5.37
CA ALA A 164 -7.76 8.33 -4.81
C ALA A 164 -8.01 9.22 -3.59
N ASP A 165 -9.03 10.06 -3.64
CA ASP A 165 -9.33 11.08 -2.64
C ASP A 165 -10.83 11.14 -2.28
N HIS A 166 -11.64 10.21 -2.79
CA HIS A 166 -13.08 10.12 -2.57
C HIS A 166 -13.55 8.67 -2.55
N CYS A 167 -14.73 8.47 -2.02
CA CYS A 167 -15.44 7.18 -2.04
C CYS A 167 -16.87 7.39 -2.51
N ILE A 168 -17.44 6.35 -3.10
CA ILE A 168 -18.86 6.29 -3.49
C ILE A 168 -19.43 4.94 -3.06
N ALA A 169 -20.72 4.94 -2.73
CA ALA A 169 -21.47 3.73 -2.38
C ALA A 169 -22.91 3.81 -2.87
N VAL A 170 -23.47 2.67 -3.21
CA VAL A 170 -24.90 2.48 -3.40
C VAL A 170 -25.48 1.85 -2.14
N THR A 171 -26.51 2.42 -1.58
CA THR A 171 -27.20 1.91 -0.39
C THR A 171 -28.20 0.82 -0.73
N MET A 172 -28.69 0.09 0.27
CA MET A 172 -29.72 -0.95 0.11
C MET A 172 -31.08 -0.40 -0.32
N ASP A 173 -31.33 0.90 -0.12
CA ASP A 173 -32.50 1.62 -0.63
C ASP A 173 -32.25 2.34 -1.98
N GLY A 174 -31.13 2.02 -2.65
CA GLY A 174 -30.82 2.48 -4.01
C GLY A 174 -30.26 3.89 -4.11
N LYS A 175 -29.92 4.54 -3.01
CA LYS A 175 -29.34 5.89 -3.05
C LYS A 175 -27.85 5.82 -3.33
N LEU A 176 -27.34 6.76 -4.13
CA LEU A 176 -25.93 6.96 -4.33
C LEU A 176 -25.38 7.93 -3.27
N VAL A 177 -24.35 7.54 -2.57
CA VAL A 177 -23.75 8.29 -1.46
C VAL A 177 -22.25 8.48 -1.73
N GLY A 178 -21.75 9.70 -1.49
CA GLY A 178 -20.33 10.02 -1.63
C GLY A 178 -19.77 10.64 -0.37
N TRP A 179 -18.46 10.43 -0.14
CA TRP A 179 -17.70 11.10 0.92
C TRP A 179 -16.23 11.24 0.53
N GLY A 180 -15.51 12.07 1.27
CA GLY A 180 -14.14 12.44 0.96
C GLY A 180 -14.06 13.76 0.22
N ASN A 181 -13.16 13.89 -0.75
CA ASN A 181 -12.98 15.11 -1.52
C ASN A 181 -13.97 15.20 -2.69
N ASN A 182 -14.66 16.36 -2.82
CA ASN A 182 -15.55 16.64 -3.94
C ASN A 182 -15.23 17.95 -4.69
N THR A 183 -14.05 18.52 -4.49
CA THR A 183 -13.68 19.80 -5.12
C THR A 183 -13.66 19.76 -6.65
N ARG A 184 -13.67 18.57 -7.24
CA ARG A 184 -13.69 18.31 -8.67
C ARG A 184 -14.94 17.51 -9.11
N ALA A 185 -16.00 17.57 -8.33
CA ALA A 185 -17.23 16.82 -8.57
C ALA A 185 -17.02 15.28 -8.62
N GLN A 186 -16.08 14.74 -7.83
CA GLN A 186 -15.70 13.32 -7.82
C GLN A 186 -16.87 12.40 -7.47
N TYR A 187 -17.82 12.88 -6.67
CA TYR A 187 -19.02 12.13 -6.33
C TYR A 187 -20.33 12.94 -6.56
N GLY A 188 -20.33 13.89 -7.48
CA GLY A 188 -21.53 14.64 -7.88
C GLY A 188 -21.28 16.11 -8.15
N LYS A 189 -22.33 16.88 -8.45
CA LYS A 189 -22.22 18.31 -8.73
C LYS A 189 -21.63 19.04 -7.52
N SER A 190 -20.56 19.81 -7.72
CA SER A 190 -19.78 20.48 -6.66
C SER A 190 -20.57 21.53 -5.87
N GLU A 191 -21.67 22.03 -6.41
CA GLU A 191 -22.46 23.13 -5.84
C GLU A 191 -23.52 22.70 -4.82
N GLN A 192 -23.77 21.39 -4.64
CA GLN A 192 -24.97 20.91 -3.95
C GLN A 192 -24.72 20.04 -2.71
N LEU A 193 -23.47 19.69 -2.40
CA LEU A 193 -23.21 18.82 -1.26
C LEU A 193 -22.78 19.67 -0.06
N ASN A 194 -23.74 19.99 0.80
CA ASN A 194 -23.46 20.39 2.16
C ASN A 194 -22.87 19.16 2.89
N ALA A 195 -21.95 19.38 3.82
CA ALA A 195 -21.37 18.31 4.64
C ALA A 195 -22.45 17.47 5.37
N ASP A 196 -23.63 18.00 5.51
CA ASP A 196 -24.78 17.40 6.18
C ASP A 196 -25.65 16.50 5.27
N ASP A 197 -25.50 16.58 3.92
CA ASP A 197 -26.22 15.70 2.98
C ASP A 197 -25.24 15.01 2.01
N PRO A 198 -24.83 13.78 2.32
CA PRO A 198 -23.92 13.02 1.50
C PRO A 198 -24.58 12.33 0.30
N VAL A 199 -25.89 12.43 0.12
CA VAL A 199 -26.62 11.80 -0.99
C VAL A 199 -26.29 12.51 -2.29
N ILE A 200 -25.91 11.74 -3.29
CA ILE A 200 -25.59 12.25 -4.62
C ILE A 200 -26.88 12.34 -5.43
N PHE A 201 -27.23 13.54 -5.86
CA PHE A 201 -28.40 13.82 -6.71
C PHE A 201 -28.08 13.69 -8.22
N TRP A 202 -27.18 12.80 -8.54
CA TRP A 202 -26.77 12.49 -9.90
C TRP A 202 -26.51 10.98 -10.04
N PRO A 203 -26.91 10.31 -11.09
CA PRO A 203 -27.69 10.78 -12.26
C PRO A 203 -29.10 11.27 -11.89
N GLU A 204 -29.61 12.28 -12.64
CA GLU A 204 -30.90 12.95 -12.33
C GLU A 204 -32.07 11.96 -12.25
N GLU A 205 -32.06 10.89 -13.05
CA GLU A 205 -33.10 9.85 -13.05
C GLU A 205 -33.21 9.07 -11.75
N PHE A 206 -32.15 9.05 -10.91
CA PHE A 206 -32.11 8.36 -9.60
C PHE A 206 -32.17 9.34 -8.42
N ALA A 207 -32.25 10.66 -8.67
CA ALA A 207 -32.11 11.70 -7.65
C ALA A 207 -33.21 11.65 -6.59
N GLU A 208 -34.45 11.39 -6.98
CA GLU A 208 -35.60 11.42 -6.08
C GLU A 208 -35.87 10.06 -5.41
N ASN A 209 -35.86 9.00 -6.20
CA ASN A 209 -36.35 7.68 -5.76
C ASN A 209 -35.24 6.63 -5.59
N GLY A 210 -34.00 6.98 -5.89
CA GLY A 210 -32.88 6.05 -5.93
C GLY A 210 -32.97 5.08 -7.12
N ILE A 211 -32.06 4.08 -7.12
CA ILE A 211 -32.03 3.00 -8.12
C ILE A 211 -33.10 1.97 -7.75
N PRO A 212 -34.11 1.74 -8.60
CA PRO A 212 -35.28 0.94 -8.22
C PRO A 212 -34.99 -0.56 -8.12
N ASP A 213 -34.00 -1.05 -8.84
CA ASP A 213 -33.59 -2.46 -8.85
C ASP A 213 -32.08 -2.58 -8.73
N LEU A 214 -31.62 -2.92 -7.53
CA LEU A 214 -30.20 -3.05 -7.24
C LEU A 214 -29.51 -4.18 -8.01
N SER A 215 -30.25 -5.20 -8.43
CA SER A 215 -29.69 -6.32 -9.23
C SER A 215 -29.20 -5.84 -10.61
N LYS A 216 -29.63 -4.67 -11.04
CA LYS A 216 -29.21 -4.03 -12.30
C LYS A 216 -28.02 -3.10 -12.15
N VAL A 217 -27.45 -2.95 -10.95
CA VAL A 217 -26.18 -2.24 -10.74
C VAL A 217 -25.04 -3.20 -11.04
N GLU A 218 -24.56 -3.19 -12.27
CA GLU A 218 -23.49 -4.10 -12.73
C GLU A 218 -22.11 -3.66 -12.29
N CYS A 219 -21.88 -2.34 -12.18
CA CYS A 219 -20.54 -1.81 -11.90
C CYS A 219 -20.61 -0.48 -11.16
N LEU A 220 -19.75 -0.34 -10.13
CA LEU A 220 -19.47 0.91 -9.44
C LEU A 220 -17.97 1.06 -9.28
N VAL A 221 -17.37 2.11 -9.83
CA VAL A 221 -15.92 2.32 -9.83
C VAL A 221 -15.60 3.77 -9.47
N ALA A 222 -14.60 3.94 -8.59
CA ALA A 222 -14.00 5.23 -8.28
C ALA A 222 -12.51 5.19 -8.67
N GLY A 223 -12.08 6.15 -9.47
CA GLY A 223 -10.72 6.26 -9.99
C GLY A 223 -9.91 7.38 -9.31
N TYR A 224 -9.00 8.02 -10.06
CA TYR A 224 -8.15 9.09 -9.51
C TYR A 224 -8.98 10.28 -9.02
N GLN A 225 -9.80 10.87 -9.89
CA GLN A 225 -10.75 11.95 -9.55
C GLN A 225 -12.02 11.84 -10.41
N ALA A 226 -12.36 10.65 -10.84
CA ALA A 226 -13.52 10.37 -11.65
C ALA A 226 -14.23 9.13 -11.11
N SER A 227 -15.52 9.06 -11.29
CA SER A 227 -16.37 7.96 -10.87
C SER A 227 -17.21 7.47 -12.04
N ALA A 228 -17.56 6.19 -12.01
CA ALA A 228 -18.42 5.58 -13.00
C ALA A 228 -19.36 4.57 -12.36
N MET A 229 -20.55 4.44 -12.93
CA MET A 229 -21.54 3.45 -12.56
C MET A 229 -22.21 2.91 -13.82
N VAL A 230 -22.52 1.62 -13.82
CA VAL A 230 -23.34 0.99 -14.85
C VAL A 230 -24.61 0.47 -14.21
N VAL A 231 -25.76 0.89 -14.73
CA VAL A 231 -27.07 0.45 -14.27
C VAL A 231 -27.90 0.07 -15.48
N ASP A 232 -28.42 -1.16 -15.51
CA ASP A 232 -29.20 -1.73 -16.61
C ASP A 232 -28.53 -1.57 -17.98
N GLY A 233 -27.19 -1.79 -18.02
CA GLY A 233 -26.36 -1.66 -19.22
C GLY A 233 -26.08 -0.22 -19.66
N LYS A 234 -26.53 0.79 -18.93
CA LYS A 234 -26.29 2.20 -19.23
C LYS A 234 -25.15 2.76 -18.40
N LEU A 235 -24.21 3.45 -19.05
CA LEU A 235 -23.03 4.03 -18.44
C LEU A 235 -23.32 5.45 -17.93
N TYR A 236 -22.94 5.70 -16.69
CA TYR A 236 -22.91 7.01 -16.06
C TYR A 236 -21.49 7.31 -15.57
N MET A 237 -20.96 8.49 -15.91
CA MET A 237 -19.65 8.93 -15.48
C MET A 237 -19.71 10.39 -15.02
N TRP A 238 -18.90 10.71 -14.00
CA TRP A 238 -18.80 12.07 -13.46
C TRP A 238 -17.42 12.30 -12.80
N GLY A 239 -17.15 13.54 -12.42
CA GLY A 239 -15.89 13.93 -11.78
C GLY A 239 -15.02 14.82 -12.64
N ASN A 240 -13.73 14.77 -12.44
CA ASN A 240 -12.77 15.63 -13.10
C ASN A 240 -12.47 15.15 -14.53
N LYS A 241 -12.96 15.90 -15.53
CA LYS A 241 -12.71 15.61 -16.94
C LYS A 241 -11.23 15.62 -17.32
N ASN A 242 -10.38 16.37 -16.60
CA ASN A 242 -8.94 16.37 -16.80
C ASN A 242 -8.23 15.15 -16.17
N ALA A 243 -8.91 14.41 -15.29
CA ALA A 243 -8.41 13.17 -14.71
C ALA A 243 -8.87 11.93 -15.51
N CYS A 244 -10.01 12.02 -16.21
CA CYS A 244 -10.43 10.98 -17.15
C CYS A 244 -10.68 11.64 -18.52
N LEU A 245 -9.63 11.71 -19.32
CA LEU A 245 -9.58 12.50 -20.56
C LEU A 245 -10.60 12.06 -21.61
N ASN A 246 -11.01 10.80 -21.59
CA ASN A 246 -11.98 10.25 -22.54
C ASN A 246 -13.37 9.98 -21.95
N MET A 247 -13.70 10.58 -20.80
CA MET A 247 -14.98 10.37 -20.12
C MET A 247 -16.20 10.73 -21.00
N GLU A 248 -16.19 11.91 -21.61
CA GLU A 248 -17.29 12.37 -22.46
C GLU A 248 -17.43 11.52 -23.73
N SER A 249 -16.31 11.16 -24.32
CA SER A 249 -16.29 10.25 -25.47
C SER A 249 -16.77 8.85 -25.09
N ALA A 250 -16.47 8.37 -23.89
CA ALA A 250 -16.94 7.07 -23.40
C ALA A 250 -18.45 7.02 -23.30
N MET A 251 -19.06 8.02 -22.66
CA MET A 251 -20.53 8.09 -22.54
C MET A 251 -21.20 8.19 -23.91
N ARG A 252 -20.69 9.06 -24.80
CA ARG A 252 -21.22 9.20 -26.16
C ARG A 252 -21.13 7.91 -26.96
N VAL A 253 -19.97 7.26 -26.97
CA VAL A 253 -19.75 6.01 -27.75
C VAL A 253 -20.55 4.85 -27.16
N ALA A 254 -20.74 4.79 -25.84
CA ALA A 254 -21.61 3.82 -25.20
C ALA A 254 -23.07 3.98 -25.70
N GLU A 255 -23.57 5.19 -25.73
CA GLU A 255 -24.93 5.50 -26.22
C GLU A 255 -25.08 5.24 -27.74
N GLU A 256 -24.15 5.75 -28.56
CA GLU A 256 -24.16 5.57 -30.03
C GLU A 256 -24.00 4.10 -30.46
N SER A 257 -23.30 3.28 -29.67
CA SER A 257 -23.10 1.87 -29.99
C SER A 257 -24.37 1.03 -29.98
N GLY A 258 -25.40 1.49 -29.26
CA GLY A 258 -26.62 0.74 -29.02
C GLY A 258 -26.43 -0.58 -28.25
N LYS A 259 -25.23 -0.83 -27.71
CA LYS A 259 -24.88 -2.02 -26.93
C LYS A 259 -24.97 -1.71 -25.43
N ARG A 260 -25.30 -2.73 -24.65
CA ARG A 260 -25.27 -2.66 -23.19
C ARG A 260 -23.85 -2.74 -22.68
N VAL A 261 -23.51 -1.84 -21.77
CA VAL A 261 -22.23 -1.83 -21.04
C VAL A 261 -22.32 -2.82 -19.88
N ALA A 262 -21.35 -3.71 -19.74
CA ALA A 262 -21.24 -4.62 -18.60
C ALA A 262 -20.34 -4.04 -17.49
N LYS A 263 -19.20 -3.44 -17.87
CA LYS A 263 -18.24 -2.94 -16.90
C LYS A 263 -17.40 -1.78 -17.47
N VAL A 264 -16.92 -0.93 -16.59
CA VAL A 264 -15.95 0.13 -16.92
C VAL A 264 -14.70 -0.04 -16.07
N ALA A 265 -13.54 0.17 -16.64
CA ALA A 265 -12.27 0.23 -15.92
C ALA A 265 -11.62 1.60 -16.10
N LEU A 266 -11.08 2.14 -15.00
CA LEU A 266 -10.48 3.47 -14.93
C LEU A 266 -9.01 3.37 -14.56
N THR A 267 -8.12 3.90 -15.40
CA THR A 267 -6.76 4.28 -15.01
C THR A 267 -6.76 5.70 -14.43
N ASN A 268 -5.59 6.27 -14.15
CA ASN A 268 -5.50 7.67 -13.71
C ASN A 268 -6.03 8.66 -14.77
N ASN A 269 -5.94 8.32 -16.06
CA ASN A 269 -6.17 9.27 -17.15
C ASN A 269 -7.23 8.84 -18.17
N TYR A 270 -7.57 7.56 -18.23
CA TYR A 270 -8.44 7.01 -19.28
C TYR A 270 -9.38 5.95 -18.74
N CYS A 271 -10.42 5.66 -19.52
CA CYS A 271 -11.32 4.53 -19.27
C CYS A 271 -11.43 3.64 -20.52
N VAL A 272 -11.82 2.38 -20.27
CA VAL A 272 -12.27 1.42 -21.28
C VAL A 272 -13.58 0.78 -20.83
N LEU A 273 -14.40 0.39 -21.80
CA LEU A 273 -15.72 -0.20 -21.58
C LEU A 273 -15.71 -1.67 -22.03
N LEU A 274 -16.22 -2.54 -21.20
CA LEU A 274 -16.58 -3.90 -21.54
C LEU A 274 -18.07 -3.94 -21.83
N MET A 275 -18.44 -4.44 -22.98
CA MET A 275 -19.83 -4.62 -23.39
C MET A 275 -20.31 -6.03 -23.00
N GLU A 276 -21.62 -6.21 -22.82
CA GLU A 276 -22.22 -7.51 -22.50
C GLU A 276 -21.92 -8.61 -23.53
N ASP A 277 -21.65 -8.25 -24.78
CA ASP A 277 -21.26 -9.18 -25.84
C ASP A 277 -19.77 -9.61 -25.81
N GLY A 278 -19.04 -9.19 -24.77
CA GLY A 278 -17.60 -9.45 -24.60
C GLY A 278 -16.69 -8.59 -25.49
N SER A 279 -17.24 -7.62 -26.24
CA SER A 279 -16.42 -6.65 -26.96
C SER A 279 -15.93 -5.54 -26.03
N VAL A 280 -14.76 -4.98 -26.33
CA VAL A 280 -14.18 -3.86 -25.57
C VAL A 280 -14.16 -2.62 -26.44
N ILE A 281 -14.60 -1.51 -25.88
CA ILE A 281 -14.56 -0.21 -26.52
C ILE A 281 -13.54 0.69 -25.82
N SER A 282 -12.59 1.24 -26.58
CA SER A 282 -11.70 2.30 -26.14
C SER A 282 -12.15 3.59 -26.82
N PRO A 283 -12.75 4.52 -26.09
CA PRO A 283 -13.16 5.81 -26.65
C PRO A 283 -11.93 6.57 -27.19
N ASP A 284 -12.06 7.20 -28.35
CA ASP A 284 -11.11 8.11 -28.99
C ASP A 284 -9.78 7.52 -29.50
N ASN A 285 -9.59 6.20 -29.50
CA ASN A 285 -8.33 5.59 -29.96
C ASN A 285 -7.07 6.16 -29.28
N GLN A 286 -7.20 6.91 -28.20
CA GLN A 286 -6.14 7.69 -27.58
C GLN A 286 -5.13 6.84 -26.80
N LEU A 287 -5.40 5.57 -26.55
CA LEU A 287 -4.42 4.64 -25.96
C LEU A 287 -3.16 4.44 -26.81
N LYS A 288 -3.09 5.11 -27.96
CA LYS A 288 -1.88 5.16 -28.81
C LYS A 288 -0.64 5.75 -28.13
N GLY A 289 -0.78 6.44 -27.00
CA GLY A 289 0.30 7.25 -26.42
C GLY A 289 0.78 6.83 -25.03
N GLU A 290 0.16 5.88 -24.33
CA GLU A 290 0.62 5.45 -23.01
C GLU A 290 1.70 4.37 -23.03
N SER A 291 2.51 4.34 -24.04
CA SER A 291 3.78 3.63 -24.00
C SER A 291 4.70 4.38 -23.02
N ALA A 292 5.17 3.66 -22.00
CA ALA A 292 6.09 4.19 -20.98
C ALA A 292 7.41 4.75 -21.51
N ASP A 293 7.60 4.71 -22.81
CA ASP A 293 8.84 5.09 -23.45
C ASP A 293 8.55 5.95 -24.70
N SER A 294 8.20 7.22 -24.44
CA SER A 294 8.16 8.24 -25.49
C SER A 294 9.52 8.44 -26.16
N SER A 295 10.60 7.88 -25.60
CA SER A 295 11.94 7.92 -26.16
C SER A 295 12.22 6.81 -27.19
N SER A 296 11.43 5.72 -27.20
CA SER A 296 11.74 4.55 -28.05
C SER A 296 11.00 4.52 -29.40
N GLY A 297 10.09 5.44 -29.68
CA GLY A 297 9.38 5.54 -30.97
C GLY A 297 8.66 4.27 -31.44
N LYS A 298 8.48 3.28 -30.58
CA LYS A 298 7.78 2.04 -30.91
C LYS A 298 6.27 2.28 -30.93
N ASN A 299 5.65 2.04 -32.07
CA ASN A 299 4.20 2.03 -32.21
C ASN A 299 3.59 0.99 -31.25
N VAL A 300 2.91 1.48 -30.20
CA VAL A 300 2.06 0.61 -29.36
C VAL A 300 0.87 0.19 -30.21
N PRO A 301 0.57 -1.11 -30.31
CA PRO A 301 -0.60 -1.56 -31.04
C PRO A 301 -1.87 -0.87 -30.52
N ASN A 302 -2.76 -0.50 -31.41
CA ASN A 302 -4.10 -0.05 -31.02
C ASN A 302 -4.75 -1.14 -30.15
N LEU A 303 -5.47 -0.77 -29.09
CA LEU A 303 -6.14 -1.72 -28.18
C LEU A 303 -6.96 -2.78 -28.92
N LEU A 304 -7.73 -2.37 -29.93
CA LEU A 304 -8.53 -3.27 -30.72
C LEU A 304 -7.67 -4.25 -31.53
N SER A 305 -6.52 -3.83 -32.03
CA SER A 305 -5.59 -4.74 -32.73
C SER A 305 -4.86 -5.68 -31.76
N TYR A 306 -4.65 -5.25 -30.51
CA TYR A 306 -4.04 -6.08 -29.48
C TYR A 306 -5.00 -7.18 -28.97
N LEU A 307 -6.26 -6.85 -28.76
CA LEU A 307 -7.30 -7.81 -28.39
C LEU A 307 -7.67 -8.73 -29.56
N GLY A 308 -7.62 -8.22 -30.79
CA GLY A 308 -8.06 -8.97 -32.00
C GLY A 308 -9.54 -9.34 -31.92
N SER A 309 -9.85 -10.61 -32.19
CA SER A 309 -11.21 -11.16 -32.12
C SER A 309 -11.53 -11.80 -30.77
N ARG A 310 -10.67 -11.65 -29.74
CA ARG A 310 -10.89 -12.26 -28.42
C ARG A 310 -12.08 -11.62 -27.75
N LYS A 311 -12.93 -12.45 -27.17
CA LYS A 311 -14.00 -12.01 -26.28
C LYS A 311 -13.44 -11.85 -24.87
N VAL A 312 -13.79 -10.77 -24.22
CA VAL A 312 -13.34 -10.42 -22.87
C VAL A 312 -14.46 -10.71 -21.88
N ALA A 313 -14.11 -11.42 -20.82
CA ALA A 313 -15.04 -11.79 -19.74
C ALA A 313 -15.02 -10.77 -18.60
N ASP A 314 -13.85 -10.15 -18.32
CA ASP A 314 -13.72 -9.15 -17.25
C ASP A 314 -12.60 -8.15 -17.57
N ILE A 315 -12.74 -6.95 -17.02
CA ILE A 315 -11.75 -5.88 -17.11
C ILE A 315 -11.49 -5.26 -15.73
N VAL A 316 -10.22 -4.96 -15.44
CA VAL A 316 -9.81 -4.14 -14.31
C VAL A 316 -8.69 -3.20 -14.74
N ALA A 317 -8.32 -2.23 -13.90
CA ALA A 317 -7.22 -1.33 -14.21
C ALA A 317 -6.31 -1.11 -13.00
N THR A 318 -5.01 -1.04 -13.25
CA THR A 318 -4.04 -0.38 -12.37
C THR A 318 -4.11 1.14 -12.58
N LYS A 319 -3.27 1.91 -11.90
CA LYS A 319 -3.19 3.37 -12.17
C LYS A 319 -2.78 3.71 -13.61
N SER A 320 -2.13 2.79 -14.32
CA SER A 320 -1.51 3.05 -15.63
C SER A 320 -1.75 1.98 -16.70
N CYS A 321 -2.33 0.85 -16.35
CA CYS A 321 -2.57 -0.26 -17.26
C CYS A 321 -4.01 -0.77 -17.15
N PHE A 322 -4.58 -1.15 -18.29
CA PHE A 322 -5.79 -1.96 -18.37
C PHE A 322 -5.42 -3.44 -18.40
N VAL A 323 -6.21 -4.24 -17.72
CA VAL A 323 -6.08 -5.70 -17.63
C VAL A 323 -7.35 -6.34 -18.13
N PHE A 324 -7.22 -7.27 -19.05
CA PHE A 324 -8.33 -7.97 -19.70
C PHE A 324 -8.23 -9.45 -19.40
N LEU A 325 -9.32 -10.02 -18.90
CA LEU A 325 -9.51 -11.45 -18.81
C LEU A 325 -10.37 -11.90 -19.98
N THR A 326 -9.85 -12.76 -20.84
CA THR A 326 -10.62 -13.31 -21.97
C THR A 326 -11.53 -14.45 -21.50
N GLU A 327 -12.56 -14.76 -22.27
CA GLU A 327 -13.42 -15.93 -22.03
C GLU A 327 -12.64 -17.27 -22.06
N SER A 328 -11.47 -17.29 -22.74
CA SER A 328 -10.58 -18.45 -22.75
C SER A 328 -9.66 -18.56 -21.53
N GLY A 329 -9.74 -17.62 -20.58
CA GLY A 329 -8.88 -17.59 -19.38
C GLY A 329 -7.48 -17.02 -19.63
N GLU A 330 -7.23 -16.35 -20.77
CA GLU A 330 -5.99 -15.62 -21.04
C GLU A 330 -6.06 -14.24 -20.37
N VAL A 331 -4.96 -13.78 -19.77
CA VAL A 331 -4.85 -12.43 -19.23
C VAL A 331 -3.99 -11.58 -20.15
N LEU A 332 -4.49 -10.41 -20.51
CA LEU A 332 -3.80 -9.43 -21.36
C LEU A 332 -3.64 -8.11 -20.61
N VAL A 333 -2.53 -7.41 -20.82
CA VAL A 333 -2.24 -6.15 -20.13
C VAL A 333 -1.78 -5.12 -21.15
N GLN A 334 -2.41 -3.93 -21.13
CA GLN A 334 -2.05 -2.81 -21.99
C GLN A 334 -2.00 -1.50 -21.22
N GLY A 335 -0.96 -0.70 -21.47
CA GLY A 335 -0.73 0.60 -20.84
C GLY A 335 0.73 0.83 -20.49
N ALA A 336 0.99 1.82 -19.63
CA ALA A 336 2.33 2.20 -19.18
C ALA A 336 2.84 1.27 -18.06
N ALA A 337 3.24 0.06 -18.43
CA ALA A 337 3.66 -1.02 -17.51
C ALA A 337 5.08 -0.79 -16.95
N ARG A 338 5.27 0.31 -16.20
CA ARG A 338 6.59 0.74 -15.67
C ARG A 338 7.14 -0.20 -14.59
N TYR A 339 6.27 -0.92 -13.90
CA TYR A 339 6.62 -1.78 -12.77
C TYR A 339 6.53 -3.26 -13.12
N GLY A 340 6.46 -3.60 -14.41
CA GLY A 340 6.42 -4.98 -14.89
C GLY A 340 5.02 -5.58 -14.91
N GLU A 341 3.97 -4.76 -14.95
CA GLU A 341 2.57 -5.22 -15.04
C GLU A 341 2.31 -6.06 -16.29
N ASN A 342 3.05 -5.79 -17.39
CA ASN A 342 3.00 -6.58 -18.64
C ASN A 342 3.82 -7.88 -18.61
N LYS A 343 4.58 -8.13 -17.53
CA LYS A 343 5.32 -9.39 -17.34
C LYS A 343 4.42 -10.38 -16.61
N ILE A 344 3.44 -10.90 -17.33
CA ILE A 344 2.41 -11.77 -16.78
C ILE A 344 3.06 -13.02 -16.17
N ASN A 345 2.87 -13.23 -14.88
CA ASN A 345 3.40 -14.37 -14.12
C ASN A 345 2.32 -15.45 -13.95
N LEU A 346 1.67 -15.82 -15.05
CA LEU A 346 0.69 -16.90 -15.10
C LEU A 346 1.31 -18.06 -15.91
N PRO A 347 1.45 -19.27 -15.33
CA PRO A 347 1.93 -20.43 -16.07
C PRO A 347 1.04 -20.72 -17.31
N ALA A 348 1.65 -21.14 -18.40
CA ALA A 348 0.93 -21.41 -19.66
C ALA A 348 -0.13 -22.53 -19.54
N THR A 349 -0.02 -23.37 -18.51
CA THR A 349 -0.96 -24.45 -18.21
C THR A 349 -2.17 -23.99 -17.38
N GLU A 350 -2.12 -22.77 -16.84
CA GLU A 350 -3.18 -22.22 -15.99
C GLU A 350 -4.10 -21.30 -16.81
N ARG A 351 -5.39 -21.35 -16.49
CA ARG A 351 -6.40 -20.45 -17.02
C ARG A 351 -6.93 -19.57 -15.89
N ALA A 352 -6.95 -18.27 -16.11
CA ALA A 352 -7.49 -17.35 -15.12
C ALA A 352 -9.04 -17.43 -15.10
N THR A 353 -9.59 -17.35 -13.89
CA THR A 353 -11.05 -17.33 -13.63
C THR A 353 -11.50 -15.99 -13.06
N GLY A 354 -10.58 -15.18 -12.56
CA GLY A 354 -10.85 -13.86 -12.02
C GLY A 354 -9.58 -13.00 -11.99
N ILE A 355 -9.76 -11.70 -12.05
CA ILE A 355 -8.67 -10.72 -12.02
C ILE A 355 -8.94 -9.61 -11.02
N SER A 356 -7.89 -9.06 -10.43
CA SER A 356 -7.93 -7.88 -9.57
C SER A 356 -6.68 -7.03 -9.78
N ALA A 357 -6.78 -5.72 -9.63
CA ALA A 357 -5.66 -4.82 -9.85
C ALA A 357 -5.52 -3.81 -8.71
N GLY A 358 -4.29 -3.68 -8.20
CA GLY A 358 -3.89 -2.63 -7.26
C GLY A 358 -3.30 -1.43 -7.98
N SER A 359 -2.47 -0.61 -7.27
CA SER A 359 -1.87 0.57 -7.90
C SER A 359 -0.97 0.21 -9.09
N PHE A 360 -0.09 -0.78 -8.94
CA PHE A 360 0.89 -1.19 -9.96
C PHE A 360 1.17 -2.70 -9.92
N HIS A 361 0.27 -3.48 -9.33
CA HIS A 361 0.34 -4.94 -9.35
C HIS A 361 -1.01 -5.53 -9.74
N ILE A 362 -0.96 -6.73 -10.27
CA ILE A 362 -2.11 -7.45 -10.80
C ILE A 362 -2.14 -8.81 -10.13
N ALA A 363 -3.33 -9.29 -9.84
CA ALA A 363 -3.57 -10.62 -9.33
C ALA A 363 -4.63 -11.32 -10.16
N ALA A 364 -4.43 -12.63 -10.38
CA ALA A 364 -5.40 -13.49 -11.06
C ALA A 364 -5.60 -14.77 -10.25
N THR A 365 -6.83 -15.22 -10.12
CA THR A 365 -7.17 -16.59 -9.68
C THR A 365 -7.30 -17.50 -10.87
N THR A 366 -7.08 -18.81 -10.68
CA THR A 366 -7.06 -19.79 -11.73
C THR A 366 -8.00 -20.96 -11.46
N GLU A 367 -8.32 -21.75 -12.50
CA GLU A 367 -9.13 -22.96 -12.38
C GLU A 367 -8.55 -23.99 -11.39
N SER A 368 -7.21 -23.98 -11.20
CA SER A 368 -6.55 -24.82 -10.20
C SER A 368 -6.73 -24.37 -8.76
N GLY A 369 -7.44 -23.25 -8.51
CA GLY A 369 -7.64 -22.68 -7.19
C GLY A 369 -6.38 -21.98 -6.62
N LYS A 370 -5.53 -21.45 -7.50
CA LYS A 370 -4.33 -20.68 -7.10
C LYS A 370 -4.46 -19.23 -7.52
N ALA A 371 -3.83 -18.35 -6.76
CA ALA A 371 -3.67 -16.94 -7.11
C ALA A 371 -2.24 -16.67 -7.59
N TYR A 372 -2.09 -16.05 -8.75
CA TYR A 372 -0.83 -15.57 -9.29
C TYR A 372 -0.81 -14.05 -9.27
N ILE A 373 0.30 -13.46 -8.82
CA ILE A 373 0.41 -12.04 -8.57
C ILE A 373 1.73 -11.55 -9.18
N TRP A 374 1.69 -10.43 -9.91
CA TRP A 374 2.85 -9.85 -10.58
C TRP A 374 2.75 -8.32 -10.68
N GLY A 375 3.80 -7.69 -11.20
CA GLY A 375 3.97 -6.25 -11.27
C GLY A 375 4.87 -5.74 -10.15
N ASP A 376 4.56 -4.57 -9.59
CA ASP A 376 5.33 -4.00 -8.47
C ASP A 376 5.30 -4.91 -7.24
N ASN A 377 6.47 -5.19 -6.69
CA ASN A 377 6.65 -5.95 -5.44
C ASN A 377 7.51 -5.21 -4.41
N ALA A 378 7.71 -3.91 -4.56
CA ALA A 378 8.55 -3.12 -3.67
C ALA A 378 8.09 -3.13 -2.19
N LYS A 379 6.81 -3.39 -1.97
CA LYS A 379 6.20 -3.50 -0.63
C LYS A 379 5.82 -4.95 -0.27
N GLY A 380 6.20 -5.94 -1.09
CA GLY A 380 5.87 -7.34 -0.87
C GLY A 380 4.45 -7.74 -1.26
N GLN A 381 3.79 -6.97 -2.13
CA GLN A 381 2.41 -7.21 -2.56
C GLN A 381 2.24 -8.45 -3.44
N CYS A 382 3.32 -8.95 -4.04
CA CYS A 382 3.31 -10.19 -4.84
C CYS A 382 3.80 -11.44 -4.08
N ASN A 383 4.12 -11.34 -2.78
CA ASN A 383 4.75 -12.42 -2.01
C ASN A 383 3.87 -13.66 -1.79
N LEU A 384 2.60 -13.60 -2.11
CA LEU A 384 1.67 -14.74 -2.03
C LEU A 384 1.38 -15.40 -3.39
N SER A 385 2.11 -15.03 -4.46
CA SER A 385 1.92 -15.64 -5.78
C SER A 385 2.12 -17.16 -5.75
N GLY A 386 1.22 -17.91 -6.39
CA GLY A 386 1.20 -19.37 -6.40
C GLY A 386 0.52 -20.03 -5.19
N ARG A 387 -0.07 -19.25 -4.26
CA ARG A 387 -0.84 -19.76 -3.12
C ARG A 387 -2.29 -20.04 -3.49
N ASN A 388 -2.91 -20.95 -2.72
CA ASN A 388 -4.32 -21.29 -2.92
C ASN A 388 -5.23 -20.12 -2.53
N ALA A 389 -6.20 -19.82 -3.40
CA ALA A 389 -7.28 -18.87 -3.17
C ALA A 389 -8.39 -19.08 -4.20
N ASP A 390 -9.63 -18.95 -3.78
CA ASP A 390 -10.79 -18.97 -4.68
C ASP A 390 -11.05 -17.58 -5.26
N THR A 391 -10.78 -16.53 -4.48
CA THR A 391 -10.91 -15.14 -4.90
C THR A 391 -9.70 -14.35 -4.44
N VAL A 392 -9.28 -13.37 -5.23
CA VAL A 392 -8.22 -12.44 -4.88
C VAL A 392 -8.73 -11.01 -4.98
N TYR A 393 -8.47 -10.23 -3.94
CA TYR A 393 -8.72 -8.79 -3.93
C TYR A 393 -7.41 -8.03 -3.75
N THR A 394 -7.35 -6.84 -4.33
CA THR A 394 -6.20 -5.96 -4.20
C THR A 394 -6.62 -4.64 -3.59
N GLY A 395 -5.81 -4.16 -2.65
CA GLY A 395 -5.77 -2.75 -2.28
C GLY A 395 -4.72 -2.03 -3.12
N SER A 396 -4.34 -0.81 -2.71
CA SER A 396 -3.32 -0.04 -3.42
C SER A 396 -1.97 -0.79 -3.49
N TYR A 397 -1.47 -1.22 -2.34
CA TYR A 397 -0.19 -1.94 -2.16
C TYR A 397 -0.38 -3.23 -1.37
N GLN A 398 -1.56 -3.80 -1.38
CA GLN A 398 -1.90 -5.01 -0.64
C GLN A 398 -2.60 -6.01 -1.54
N THR A 399 -2.46 -7.30 -1.20
CA THR A 399 -3.19 -8.40 -1.82
C THR A 399 -3.81 -9.26 -0.72
N TYR A 400 -5.05 -9.65 -0.93
CA TYR A 400 -5.86 -10.44 -0.02
C TYR A 400 -6.34 -11.70 -0.72
N LEU A 401 -5.96 -12.87 -0.19
CA LEU A 401 -6.43 -14.17 -0.67
C LEU A 401 -7.63 -14.60 0.16
N VAL A 402 -8.72 -14.95 -0.50
CA VAL A 402 -10.01 -15.22 0.13
C VAL A 402 -10.54 -16.57 -0.33
N SER A 403 -11.18 -17.33 0.57
CA SER A 403 -11.86 -18.57 0.25
C SER A 403 -13.22 -18.32 -0.39
N LYS A 404 -13.82 -19.36 -0.94
CA LYS A 404 -15.15 -19.32 -1.55
C LYS A 404 -16.24 -18.85 -0.58
N GLU A 405 -16.05 -19.11 0.72
CA GLU A 405 -16.97 -18.71 1.79
C GLU A 405 -16.70 -17.28 2.31
N GLY A 406 -15.86 -16.50 1.63
CA GLY A 406 -15.53 -15.14 2.06
C GLY A 406 -14.52 -15.04 3.21
N LYS A 407 -13.81 -16.13 3.57
CA LYS A 407 -12.83 -16.10 4.66
C LYS A 407 -11.47 -15.64 4.15
N LEU A 408 -10.84 -14.70 4.86
CA LEU A 408 -9.47 -14.29 4.61
C LEU A 408 -8.50 -15.45 4.88
N LEU A 409 -7.85 -15.95 3.85
CA LEU A 409 -6.83 -17.00 3.94
C LEU A 409 -5.45 -16.41 4.28
N SER A 410 -5.07 -15.36 3.58
CA SER A 410 -3.78 -14.67 3.77
C SER A 410 -3.80 -13.28 3.18
N SER A 411 -2.85 -12.43 3.59
CA SER A 411 -2.64 -11.11 3.00
C SER A 411 -1.16 -10.76 2.94
N CYS A 412 -0.74 -10.04 1.91
CA CYS A 412 0.63 -9.53 1.76
C CYS A 412 0.64 -8.06 1.31
N GLY A 413 1.83 -7.50 1.17
CA GLY A 413 2.01 -6.11 0.79
C GLY A 413 2.26 -5.17 1.97
N LEU A 414 2.09 -3.89 1.74
CA LEU A 414 2.38 -2.83 2.70
C LEU A 414 1.61 -3.03 4.01
N LYS A 415 2.34 -3.33 5.08
CA LYS A 415 1.77 -3.53 6.41
C LYS A 415 1.39 -2.21 7.08
N GLY A 416 2.14 -1.18 6.82
CA GLY A 416 2.06 0.16 7.43
C GLY A 416 3.46 0.72 7.67
N TYR A 417 3.53 1.91 8.22
CA TYR A 417 4.79 2.61 8.51
C TYR A 417 4.97 2.80 10.01
N LEU A 418 6.12 2.33 10.54
CA LEU A 418 6.39 2.36 11.99
C LEU A 418 6.42 3.81 12.51
N PHE A 419 7.11 4.72 11.81
CA PHE A 419 7.20 6.14 12.15
C PHE A 419 6.47 7.04 11.15
N GLY A 420 5.52 6.46 10.40
CA GLY A 420 4.79 7.19 9.38
C GLY A 420 5.65 7.53 8.15
N THR A 421 5.15 8.46 7.37
CA THR A 421 5.81 8.96 6.17
C THR A 421 5.99 10.48 6.22
N ASP A 422 6.97 10.98 5.48
CA ASP A 422 7.18 12.41 5.32
C ASP A 422 6.24 13.03 4.24
N GLY A 423 6.37 14.33 4.00
CA GLY A 423 5.57 15.07 3.00
C GLY A 423 5.74 14.60 1.55
N LYS A 424 6.68 13.70 1.26
CA LYS A 424 6.91 13.08 -0.04
C LYS A 424 6.51 11.58 -0.06
N GLY A 425 5.86 11.09 0.99
CA GLY A 425 5.45 9.69 1.10
C GLY A 425 6.58 8.71 1.38
N ARG A 426 7.73 9.18 1.83
CA ARG A 426 8.90 8.35 2.09
C ARG A 426 8.87 7.83 3.52
N ASP A 427 9.19 6.55 3.72
CA ASP A 427 9.21 5.91 5.04
C ASP A 427 10.22 6.57 5.98
N THR A 428 9.71 7.21 7.03
CA THR A 428 10.52 7.94 8.02
C THR A 428 11.48 7.02 8.77
N PHE A 429 11.06 5.79 9.11
CA PHE A 429 11.92 4.81 9.79
C PHE A 429 13.13 4.43 8.95
N THR A 430 12.91 4.05 7.69
CA THR A 430 13.99 3.71 6.75
C THR A 430 14.97 4.87 6.59
N ARG A 431 14.47 6.10 6.48
CA ARG A 431 15.32 7.29 6.35
C ARG A 431 16.10 7.65 7.62
N ILE A 432 15.54 7.43 8.80
CA ILE A 432 16.25 7.58 10.07
C ILE A 432 17.42 6.59 10.16
N VAL A 433 17.19 5.32 9.79
CA VAL A 433 18.24 4.30 9.83
C VAL A 433 19.39 4.65 8.88
N HIS A 434 19.08 5.01 7.63
CA HIS A 434 20.12 5.35 6.63
C HIS A 434 20.79 6.69 6.90
N GLY A 435 20.04 7.72 7.31
CA GLY A 435 20.58 9.02 7.70
C GLY A 435 21.45 8.92 8.95
N GLY A 436 21.04 8.10 9.91
CA GLY A 436 21.81 7.81 11.12
C GLY A 436 23.18 7.20 10.82
N LYS A 437 23.25 6.26 9.85
CA LYS A 437 24.54 5.71 9.40
C LYS A 437 25.50 6.79 8.92
N MET A 438 25.03 7.72 8.09
CA MET A 438 25.84 8.82 7.58
C MET A 438 26.30 9.75 8.72
N THR A 439 25.38 10.16 9.57
CA THR A 439 25.65 11.07 10.70
C THR A 439 26.63 10.44 11.69
N MET A 440 26.43 9.18 12.07
CA MET A 440 27.35 8.49 12.98
C MET A 440 28.73 8.24 12.37
N THR A 441 28.82 7.96 11.07
CA THR A 441 30.11 7.84 10.39
C THR A 441 30.87 9.16 10.41
N ILE A 442 30.23 10.28 10.06
CA ILE A 442 30.84 11.62 10.08
C ILE A 442 31.30 11.97 11.50
N GLY A 443 30.44 11.73 12.51
CA GLY A 443 30.75 11.98 13.90
C GLY A 443 31.96 11.17 14.40
N ALA A 444 32.02 9.88 14.08
CA ALA A 444 33.13 9.01 14.44
C ALA A 444 34.45 9.46 13.78
N VAL A 445 34.42 9.78 12.50
CA VAL A 445 35.60 10.31 11.78
C VAL A 445 36.06 11.63 12.37
N ALA A 446 35.15 12.55 12.67
CA ALA A 446 35.50 13.84 13.30
C ALA A 446 36.17 13.67 14.65
N VAL A 447 35.68 12.76 15.50
CA VAL A 447 36.28 12.45 16.81
C VAL A 447 37.67 11.85 16.65
N ILE A 448 37.86 10.89 15.72
CA ILE A 448 39.17 10.30 15.46
C ILE A 448 40.16 11.35 15.00
N VAL A 449 39.79 12.18 14.02
CA VAL A 449 40.67 13.26 13.51
C VAL A 449 41.03 14.27 14.62
N SER A 450 40.06 14.74 15.38
CA SER A 450 40.27 15.66 16.48
C SER A 450 41.21 15.08 17.56
N THR A 451 41.01 13.78 17.88
CA THR A 451 41.87 13.09 18.89
C THR A 451 43.31 12.95 18.40
N VAL A 452 43.51 12.59 17.13
CA VAL A 452 44.85 12.51 16.54
C VAL A 452 45.56 13.86 16.55
N ILE A 453 44.87 14.92 16.12
CA ILE A 453 45.42 16.29 16.15
C ILE A 453 45.78 16.70 17.58
N ALA A 454 44.85 16.49 18.52
CA ALA A 454 45.08 16.83 19.93
C ALA A 454 46.29 16.05 20.52
N MET A 455 46.46 14.78 20.14
CA MET A 455 47.57 13.97 20.57
C MET A 455 48.91 14.49 20.01
N ILE A 456 48.94 14.84 18.70
CA ILE A 456 50.16 15.39 18.07
C ILE A 456 50.54 16.72 18.71
N VAL A 457 49.55 17.65 18.84
CA VAL A 457 49.82 18.97 19.46
C VAL A 457 50.22 18.82 20.91
N GLY A 458 49.58 17.94 21.68
CA GLY A 458 49.94 17.69 23.08
C GLY A 458 51.35 17.10 23.24
N CYS A 459 51.74 16.19 22.36
CA CYS A 459 53.12 15.63 22.39
C CYS A 459 54.17 16.63 21.92
N LEU A 460 53.84 17.62 21.09
CA LEU A 460 54.79 18.64 20.65
C LEU A 460 54.90 19.81 21.64
N SER A 461 53.89 20.03 22.48
CA SER A 461 53.86 21.15 23.47
C SER A 461 54.31 20.77 24.86
N GLY A 462 54.50 19.51 25.20
CA GLY A 462 55.03 18.99 26.45
C GLY A 462 56.45 18.50 26.29
#